data_20e533de0e3be71bda02bcf34cebd665
#
_entry.id   20e533de0e3be71bda02bcf34cebd665
#
_cell.length_a   1.000
_cell.length_b   1.000
_cell.length_c   1.000
_cell.angle_alpha   90.00
_cell.angle_beta   90.00
_cell.angle_gamma   90.00
#
_symmetry.space_group_name_H-M   'P 1'
#
loop_
_entity.id
_entity.type
_entity.pdbx_description
1 polymer ?
#
loop_
_entity_poly.entity_id
_entity_poly.type
_entity_poly.pdbx_seq_one_letter_code
_entity_poly.pdbx_strand_id
1 'polypeptide(L)'
;MQVRHPETRWDWSKIEVDAIDFPTGFQWGVATSSHQVEGNCNNNWSRWEASFKEDGTPRIHNGDRSAIACDHWNRYKEDIALIKALGVSVYRFSVEWSKIEPVAGNFDESAIQHYRDLCLALKAAGITPVVTLHHFTNPLWFEDMGAFENEANIRYFVRFSQRVFNSLKDYVAIWCTINEPTVYTSQGYFNGVWPPGKRDPQLAGEVMKNLLVAHTRVYEALKIREDGKNYQVGIVKNVFPLVTALHQLS
;
A
#
# COMPACT_ATOMS: atom_id res chain seq x y z
N MET A 1 -12.86 34.40 -10.94
CA MET A 1 -14.22 33.91 -10.65
C MET A 1 -14.06 32.68 -9.75
N GLN A 2 -14.27 32.81 -8.43
CA GLN A 2 -14.17 31.66 -7.50
C GLN A 2 -15.43 30.81 -7.67
N VAL A 3 -15.25 29.59 -8.13
CA VAL A 3 -16.33 28.59 -8.15
C VAL A 3 -16.60 28.22 -6.69
N ARG A 4 -17.68 28.73 -6.12
CA ARG A 4 -18.17 28.26 -4.81
C ARG A 4 -18.83 26.90 -5.06
N HIS A 5 -18.16 25.83 -4.69
CA HIS A 5 -18.82 24.54 -4.52
C HIS A 5 -19.87 24.70 -3.41
N PRO A 6 -21.11 24.24 -3.62
CA PRO A 6 -22.06 24.18 -2.54
C PRO A 6 -21.45 23.25 -1.47
N GLU A 7 -21.11 23.81 -0.33
CA GLU A 7 -20.70 23.03 0.83
C GLU A 7 -21.88 22.13 1.19
N THR A 8 -21.78 20.86 0.92
CA THR A 8 -22.71 19.88 1.45
C THR A 8 -22.40 19.77 2.94
N ARG A 9 -23.00 20.65 3.74
CA ARG A 9 -22.96 20.54 5.19
C ARG A 9 -23.84 19.36 5.58
N TRP A 10 -23.21 18.28 6.01
CA TRP A 10 -23.93 17.21 6.67
C TRP A 10 -24.48 17.72 7.98
N ASP A 11 -25.81 17.75 8.07
CA ASP A 11 -26.50 18.10 9.31
C ASP A 11 -26.66 16.80 10.13
N TRP A 12 -25.70 16.54 10.98
CA TRP A 12 -25.67 15.36 11.85
C TRP A 12 -26.88 15.29 12.79
N SER A 13 -27.55 16.43 13.08
CA SER A 13 -28.74 16.44 13.91
C SER A 13 -29.98 15.80 13.25
N LYS A 14 -29.91 15.60 11.92
CA LYS A 14 -30.98 14.96 11.11
C LYS A 14 -30.71 13.49 10.83
N ILE A 15 -29.58 12.95 11.27
CA ILE A 15 -29.22 11.55 11.07
C ILE A 15 -29.58 10.81 12.36
N GLU A 16 -30.59 9.95 12.28
CA GLU A 16 -30.89 8.99 13.33
C GLU A 16 -29.82 7.89 13.30
N VAL A 17 -28.76 8.09 14.09
CA VAL A 17 -27.58 7.17 14.11
C VAL A 17 -28.01 5.77 14.52
N ASP A 18 -29.01 5.66 15.40
CA ASP A 18 -29.56 4.38 15.86
C ASP A 18 -30.34 3.61 14.75
N ALA A 19 -30.66 4.28 13.63
CA ALA A 19 -31.33 3.68 12.46
C ALA A 19 -30.36 3.18 11.38
N ILE A 20 -29.04 3.30 11.59
CA ILE A 20 -28.04 2.83 10.63
C ILE A 20 -27.67 1.38 10.95
N ASP A 21 -28.34 0.45 10.28
CA ASP A 21 -28.03 -0.97 10.35
C ASP A 21 -26.97 -1.36 9.32
N PHE A 22 -25.93 -2.04 9.80
CA PHE A 22 -24.96 -2.68 8.92
C PHE A 22 -25.30 -4.14 8.69
N PRO A 23 -25.03 -4.69 7.50
CA PRO A 23 -25.27 -6.10 7.21
C PRO A 23 -24.60 -7.01 8.23
N THR A 24 -25.23 -8.13 8.57
CA THR A 24 -24.63 -9.15 9.45
C THR A 24 -23.27 -9.58 8.89
N GLY A 25 -22.24 -9.55 9.72
CA GLY A 25 -20.88 -9.87 9.34
C GLY A 25 -20.08 -8.71 8.72
N PHE A 26 -20.62 -7.48 8.69
CA PHE A 26 -19.88 -6.29 8.31
C PHE A 26 -18.69 -6.08 9.28
N GLN A 27 -17.52 -5.79 8.72
CA GLN A 27 -16.30 -5.62 9.50
C GLN A 27 -15.76 -4.21 9.37
N TRP A 28 -15.52 -3.58 10.50
CA TRP A 28 -14.81 -2.30 10.56
C TRP A 28 -13.32 -2.55 10.62
N GLY A 29 -12.54 -1.73 9.89
CA GLY A 29 -11.10 -1.86 9.86
C GLY A 29 -10.38 -0.53 9.72
N VAL A 30 -9.08 -0.56 10.00
CA VAL A 30 -8.14 0.54 9.75
C VAL A 30 -7.03 0.05 8.84
N ALA A 31 -6.32 0.98 8.19
CA ALA A 31 -5.23 0.67 7.27
C ALA A 31 -4.05 1.62 7.46
N THR A 32 -2.84 1.07 7.30
CA THR A 32 -1.58 1.82 7.25
C THR A 32 -0.70 1.31 6.10
N SER A 33 0.37 2.03 5.79
CA SER A 33 1.43 1.54 4.90
C SER A 33 2.79 1.62 5.58
N SER A 34 3.68 0.67 5.23
CA SER A 34 4.98 0.47 5.88
C SER A 34 5.83 1.74 5.94
N HIS A 35 6.06 2.38 4.80
CA HIS A 35 6.88 3.60 4.72
C HIS A 35 6.34 4.75 5.59
N GLN A 36 5.00 4.86 5.68
CA GLN A 36 4.36 5.96 6.41
C GLN A 36 4.41 5.80 7.92
N VAL A 37 4.53 4.58 8.44
CA VAL A 37 4.40 4.34 9.89
C VAL A 37 5.57 3.60 10.53
N GLU A 38 6.28 2.72 9.80
CA GLU A 38 7.27 1.82 10.41
C GLU A 38 8.55 2.50 10.86
N GLY A 39 9.00 3.50 10.11
CA GLY A 39 10.29 4.16 10.32
C GLY A 39 11.50 3.40 9.76
N ASN A 40 12.59 4.13 9.55
CA ASN A 40 13.89 3.63 9.09
C ASN A 40 13.83 2.77 7.81
N CYS A 41 12.98 3.15 6.85
CA CYS A 41 12.86 2.51 5.56
C CYS A 41 13.94 3.01 4.60
N ASN A 42 14.59 2.07 3.87
CA ASN A 42 15.58 2.38 2.84
C ASN A 42 15.06 1.96 1.46
N ASN A 43 14.26 2.82 0.84
CA ASN A 43 13.52 2.54 -0.39
C ASN A 43 13.50 3.76 -1.35
N ASN A 44 12.79 3.64 -2.46
CA ASN A 44 12.63 4.72 -3.44
C ASN A 44 12.05 6.00 -2.81
N TRP A 45 11.14 5.91 -1.85
CA TRP A 45 10.55 7.07 -1.17
C TRP A 45 11.55 7.75 -0.24
N SER A 46 12.31 7.02 0.59
CA SER A 46 13.33 7.62 1.44
C SER A 46 14.43 8.32 0.62
N ARG A 47 14.79 7.77 -0.55
CA ARG A 47 15.67 8.42 -1.52
C ARG A 47 15.03 9.68 -2.11
N TRP A 48 13.75 9.64 -2.45
CA TRP A 48 13.01 10.78 -2.96
C TRP A 48 12.93 11.92 -1.96
N GLU A 49 12.59 11.63 -0.71
CA GLU A 49 12.55 12.60 0.39
C GLU A 49 13.89 13.30 0.62
N ALA A 50 14.99 12.61 0.33
CA ALA A 50 16.35 13.15 0.44
C ALA A 50 16.81 13.95 -0.79
N SER A 51 16.01 14.01 -1.85
CA SER A 51 16.39 14.58 -3.13
C SER A 51 15.82 15.99 -3.35
N PHE A 52 16.36 16.68 -4.37
CA PHE A 52 16.00 18.04 -4.72
C PHE A 52 15.46 18.08 -6.16
N LYS A 53 14.67 19.09 -6.46
CA LYS A 53 14.27 19.46 -7.81
C LYS A 53 15.41 20.15 -8.53
N GLU A 54 15.27 20.36 -9.85
CA GLU A 54 16.27 21.05 -10.68
C GLU A 54 16.58 22.49 -10.20
N ASP A 55 15.57 23.15 -9.60
CA ASP A 55 15.69 24.49 -9.03
C ASP A 55 16.36 24.52 -7.65
N GLY A 56 16.83 23.39 -7.14
CA GLY A 56 17.47 23.25 -5.84
C GLY A 56 16.49 23.19 -4.65
N THR A 57 15.18 23.26 -4.88
CA THR A 57 14.19 23.11 -3.80
C THR A 57 13.98 21.63 -3.42
N PRO A 58 13.74 21.31 -2.14
CA PRO A 58 13.41 19.95 -1.74
C PRO A 58 12.20 19.41 -2.50
N ARG A 59 12.19 18.11 -2.82
CA ARG A 59 11.01 17.46 -3.44
C ARG A 59 9.84 17.33 -2.48
N ILE A 60 10.10 17.17 -1.20
CA ILE A 60 9.08 17.19 -0.15
C ILE A 60 9.04 18.60 0.47
N HIS A 61 7.85 19.08 0.76
CA HIS A 61 7.63 20.38 1.38
C HIS A 61 8.47 20.51 2.65
N ASN A 62 9.16 21.63 2.82
CA ASN A 62 10.10 21.91 3.91
C ASN A 62 11.30 20.94 4.02
N GLY A 63 11.47 19.99 3.10
CA GLY A 63 12.48 18.94 3.22
C GLY A 63 12.15 17.91 4.31
N ASP A 64 10.88 17.79 4.68
CA ASP A 64 10.42 16.81 5.67
C ASP A 64 10.72 15.38 5.20
N ARG A 65 10.93 14.49 6.16
CA ARG A 65 11.26 13.09 5.89
C ARG A 65 10.46 12.18 6.81
N SER A 66 10.11 10.98 6.31
CA SER A 66 9.47 9.95 7.12
C SER A 66 10.37 9.49 8.28
N ALA A 67 11.69 9.40 8.06
CA ALA A 67 12.69 9.04 9.07
C ALA A 67 12.22 7.90 10.00
N ILE A 68 11.98 8.21 11.28
CA ILE A 68 11.44 7.25 12.26
C ILE A 68 9.91 7.08 12.13
N ALA A 69 9.22 8.00 11.43
CA ALA A 69 7.76 8.02 11.28
C ALA A 69 7.02 7.88 12.62
N CYS A 70 6.09 6.92 12.73
CA CYS A 70 5.41 6.60 13.99
C CYS A 70 6.15 5.53 14.80
N ASP A 71 7.29 5.08 14.33
CA ASP A 71 8.09 4.00 14.93
C ASP A 71 7.28 2.70 15.14
N HIS A 72 6.33 2.45 14.24
CA HIS A 72 5.47 1.26 14.30
C HIS A 72 6.28 -0.03 14.32
N TRP A 73 7.43 -0.07 13.65
CA TRP A 73 8.31 -1.24 13.69
C TRP A 73 8.64 -1.69 15.12
N ASN A 74 8.93 -0.77 16.01
CA ASN A 74 9.25 -1.07 17.39
C ASN A 74 8.01 -1.07 18.29
N ARG A 75 6.98 -0.28 17.94
CA ARG A 75 5.82 0.00 18.79
C ARG A 75 4.54 -0.70 18.35
N TYR A 76 4.60 -1.67 17.44
CA TYR A 76 3.41 -2.33 16.91
C TYR A 76 2.46 -2.92 17.97
N LYS A 77 2.99 -3.34 19.12
CA LYS A 77 2.16 -3.85 20.23
C LYS A 77 1.30 -2.77 20.87
N GLU A 78 1.84 -1.54 20.99
CA GLU A 78 1.10 -0.39 21.49
C GLU A 78 0.04 0.01 20.47
N ASP A 79 0.40 0.04 19.18
CA ASP A 79 -0.53 0.38 18.09
C ASP A 79 -1.67 -0.65 17.97
N ILE A 80 -1.39 -1.94 18.16
CA ILE A 80 -2.42 -2.98 18.23
C ILE A 80 -3.38 -2.73 19.40
N ALA A 81 -2.87 -2.29 20.55
CA ALA A 81 -3.73 -1.95 21.68
C ALA A 81 -4.66 -0.76 21.36
N LEU A 82 -4.15 0.25 20.63
CA LEU A 82 -4.96 1.38 20.14
C LEU A 82 -6.01 0.92 19.12
N ILE A 83 -5.65 0.07 18.16
CA ILE A 83 -6.58 -0.50 17.18
C ILE A 83 -7.70 -1.29 17.89
N LYS A 84 -7.34 -2.07 18.89
CA LYS A 84 -8.31 -2.81 19.72
C LYS A 84 -9.25 -1.85 20.48
N ALA A 85 -8.70 -0.77 21.03
CA ALA A 85 -9.48 0.23 21.75
C ALA A 85 -10.47 0.99 20.84
N LEU A 86 -10.18 1.12 19.54
CA LEU A 86 -11.11 1.66 18.53
C LEU A 86 -12.31 0.71 18.26
N GLY A 87 -12.28 -0.53 18.72
CA GLY A 87 -13.36 -1.49 18.51
C GLY A 87 -13.44 -2.07 17.10
N VAL A 88 -12.39 -1.90 16.27
CA VAL A 88 -12.34 -2.46 14.90
C VAL A 88 -11.79 -3.88 14.91
N SER A 89 -12.22 -4.70 13.95
CA SER A 89 -11.90 -6.11 13.86
C SER A 89 -10.93 -6.48 12.74
N VAL A 90 -10.56 -5.51 11.88
CA VAL A 90 -9.67 -5.73 10.74
C VAL A 90 -8.57 -4.67 10.72
N TYR A 91 -7.34 -5.11 10.46
CA TYR A 91 -6.22 -4.20 10.21
C TYR A 91 -5.50 -4.58 8.93
N ARG A 92 -5.50 -3.65 7.97
CA ARG A 92 -4.74 -3.76 6.73
C ARG A 92 -3.41 -3.01 6.89
N PHE A 93 -2.31 -3.69 6.62
CA PHE A 93 -0.96 -3.10 6.60
C PHE A 93 -0.19 -3.59 5.38
N SER A 94 0.80 -2.83 4.94
CA SER A 94 1.76 -3.31 3.93
C SER A 94 3.03 -3.83 4.59
N VAL A 95 3.67 -4.78 3.94
CA VAL A 95 5.03 -5.20 4.29
C VAL A 95 6.04 -4.36 3.54
N GLU A 96 7.16 -4.01 4.17
CA GLU A 96 8.23 -3.22 3.56
C GLU A 96 9.21 -4.13 2.81
N TRP A 97 9.12 -4.11 1.47
CA TRP A 97 9.97 -4.96 0.63
C TRP A 97 11.45 -4.68 0.86
N SER A 98 11.85 -3.42 1.05
CA SER A 98 13.23 -3.04 1.27
C SER A 98 13.82 -3.57 2.59
N LYS A 99 13.01 -3.84 3.60
CA LYS A 99 13.44 -4.50 4.83
C LYS A 99 13.54 -6.01 4.67
N ILE A 100 12.57 -6.61 3.96
CA ILE A 100 12.52 -8.06 3.75
C ILE A 100 13.58 -8.54 2.76
N GLU A 101 13.84 -7.76 1.70
CA GLU A 101 14.82 -8.08 0.65
C GLU A 101 15.68 -6.84 0.35
N PRO A 102 16.59 -6.46 1.27
CA PRO A 102 17.43 -5.26 1.12
C PRO A 102 18.40 -5.33 -0.07
N VAL A 103 18.79 -6.53 -0.47
CA VAL A 103 19.60 -6.84 -1.65
C VAL A 103 18.91 -7.94 -2.45
N ALA A 104 18.95 -7.83 -3.77
CA ALA A 104 18.29 -8.77 -4.67
C ALA A 104 18.64 -10.23 -4.36
N GLY A 105 17.63 -11.03 -4.02
CA GLY A 105 17.78 -12.44 -3.67
C GLY A 105 18.22 -12.74 -2.24
N ASN A 106 18.57 -11.72 -1.46
CA ASN A 106 18.98 -11.88 -0.06
C ASN A 106 17.84 -11.44 0.87
N PHE A 107 17.14 -12.42 1.43
CA PHE A 107 15.99 -12.18 2.31
C PHE A 107 16.44 -12.10 3.77
N ASP A 108 15.99 -11.06 4.47
CA ASP A 108 16.21 -10.90 5.91
C ASP A 108 15.15 -11.66 6.69
N GLU A 109 15.58 -12.78 7.30
CA GLU A 109 14.69 -13.63 8.10
C GLU A 109 14.21 -12.93 9.38
N SER A 110 14.97 -11.98 9.90
CA SER A 110 14.55 -11.20 11.09
C SER A 110 13.40 -10.26 10.76
N ALA A 111 13.42 -9.64 9.59
CA ALA A 111 12.31 -8.83 9.09
C ALA A 111 11.05 -9.69 8.83
N ILE A 112 11.23 -10.87 8.25
CA ILE A 112 10.11 -11.82 8.05
C ILE A 112 9.54 -12.26 9.41
N GLN A 113 10.39 -12.56 10.38
CA GLN A 113 9.95 -12.96 11.71
C GLN A 113 9.18 -11.83 12.41
N HIS A 114 9.63 -10.59 12.27
CA HIS A 114 8.90 -9.43 12.79
C HIS A 114 7.45 -9.38 12.28
N TYR A 115 7.22 -9.57 10.96
CA TYR A 115 5.86 -9.59 10.41
C TYR A 115 5.04 -10.81 10.88
N ARG A 116 5.68 -11.95 11.16
CA ARG A 116 4.99 -13.07 11.82
C ARG A 116 4.52 -12.68 13.22
N ASP A 117 5.40 -12.07 14.00
CA ASP A 117 5.10 -11.63 15.37
C ASP A 117 3.97 -10.58 15.38
N LEU A 118 3.97 -9.64 14.42
CA LEU A 118 2.88 -8.69 14.21
C LEU A 118 1.56 -9.43 13.92
N CYS A 119 1.56 -10.39 12.99
CA CYS A 119 0.35 -11.17 12.66
C CYS A 119 -0.16 -11.98 13.87
N LEU A 120 0.74 -12.58 14.62
CA LEU A 120 0.39 -13.33 15.86
C LEU A 120 -0.22 -12.40 16.90
N ALA A 121 0.35 -11.22 17.11
CA ALA A 121 -0.16 -10.25 18.06
C ALA A 121 -1.54 -9.72 17.66
N LEU A 122 -1.78 -9.46 16.38
CA LEU A 122 -3.09 -9.09 15.86
C LEU A 122 -4.14 -10.17 16.11
N LYS A 123 -3.81 -11.43 15.78
CA LYS A 123 -4.71 -12.58 16.05
C LYS A 123 -5.02 -12.74 17.52
N ALA A 124 -4.02 -12.60 18.39
CA ALA A 124 -4.21 -12.66 19.84
C ALA A 124 -5.11 -11.52 20.36
N ALA A 125 -5.11 -10.35 19.67
CA ALA A 125 -6.00 -9.24 19.98
C ALA A 125 -7.41 -9.40 19.40
N GLY A 126 -7.69 -10.44 18.59
CA GLY A 126 -8.94 -10.65 17.88
C GLY A 126 -9.09 -9.81 16.61
N ILE A 127 -7.98 -9.33 16.06
CA ILE A 127 -7.94 -8.48 14.87
C ILE A 127 -7.48 -9.31 13.67
N THR A 128 -8.25 -9.29 12.59
CA THR A 128 -7.93 -9.99 11.34
C THR A 128 -6.86 -9.21 10.55
N PRO A 129 -5.68 -9.80 10.27
CA PRO A 129 -4.68 -9.16 9.46
C PRO A 129 -5.03 -9.24 7.97
N VAL A 130 -4.88 -8.13 7.25
CA VAL A 130 -4.94 -8.02 5.79
C VAL A 130 -3.60 -7.49 5.31
N VAL A 131 -2.87 -8.28 4.52
CA VAL A 131 -1.51 -7.94 4.09
C VAL A 131 -1.50 -7.38 2.68
N THR A 132 -0.87 -6.23 2.49
CA THR A 132 -0.58 -5.62 1.19
C THR A 132 0.88 -5.87 0.84
N LEU A 133 1.14 -6.49 -0.32
CA LEU A 133 2.49 -6.86 -0.75
C LEU A 133 3.27 -5.69 -1.35
N HIS A 134 2.61 -4.80 -2.09
CA HIS A 134 3.22 -3.59 -2.64
C HIS A 134 2.36 -2.36 -2.36
N HIS A 135 2.94 -1.36 -1.68
CA HIS A 135 2.29 -0.10 -1.36
C HIS A 135 3.20 1.09 -1.69
N PHE A 136 3.46 1.27 -3.01
CA PHE A 136 4.26 2.36 -3.61
C PHE A 136 5.76 2.31 -3.35
N THR A 137 6.24 1.44 -2.45
CA THR A 137 7.66 1.37 -2.08
C THR A 137 8.39 0.25 -2.80
N ASN A 138 9.57 0.56 -3.32
CA ASN A 138 10.47 -0.36 -3.98
C ASN A 138 11.82 -0.38 -3.26
N PRO A 139 12.47 -1.54 -3.06
CA PRO A 139 13.87 -1.57 -2.68
C PRO A 139 14.72 -0.80 -3.70
N LEU A 140 15.79 -0.16 -3.24
CA LEU A 140 16.63 0.66 -4.14
C LEU A 140 17.19 -0.14 -5.32
N TRP A 141 17.59 -1.38 -5.09
CA TRP A 141 18.09 -2.25 -6.16
C TRP A 141 17.03 -2.53 -7.25
N PHE A 142 15.76 -2.66 -6.85
CA PHE A 142 14.66 -2.88 -7.80
C PHE A 142 14.32 -1.58 -8.55
N GLU A 143 14.31 -0.47 -7.85
CA GLU A 143 14.13 0.87 -8.45
C GLU A 143 15.23 1.17 -9.48
N ASP A 144 16.50 0.88 -9.14
CA ASP A 144 17.65 1.13 -10.00
C ASP A 144 17.67 0.24 -11.27
N MET A 145 16.97 -0.87 -11.26
CA MET A 145 16.72 -1.73 -12.43
C MET A 145 15.55 -1.23 -13.31
N GLY A 146 14.90 -0.11 -12.96
CA GLY A 146 13.71 0.41 -13.63
C GLY A 146 12.40 -0.19 -13.12
N ALA A 147 12.39 -0.83 -11.96
CA ALA A 147 11.18 -1.33 -11.29
C ALA A 147 10.19 -1.98 -12.27
N PHE A 148 8.93 -1.51 -12.28
CA PHE A 148 7.87 -2.01 -13.17
C PHE A 148 7.89 -1.40 -14.59
N GLU A 149 8.87 -0.57 -14.95
CA GLU A 149 9.05 -0.09 -16.32
C GLU A 149 9.45 -1.24 -17.26
N ASN A 150 10.18 -2.22 -16.73
CA ASN A 150 10.60 -3.40 -17.47
C ASN A 150 9.77 -4.63 -17.04
N GLU A 151 8.99 -5.18 -17.98
CA GLU A 151 8.17 -6.38 -17.74
C GLU A 151 8.99 -7.56 -17.18
N ALA A 152 10.25 -7.70 -17.61
CA ALA A 152 11.13 -8.77 -17.13
C ALA A 152 11.39 -8.70 -15.61
N ASN A 153 11.26 -7.52 -15.00
CA ASN A 153 11.47 -7.33 -13.56
C ASN A 153 10.29 -7.85 -12.71
N ILE A 154 9.13 -8.08 -13.28
CA ILE A 154 7.96 -8.63 -12.59
C ILE A 154 8.29 -9.92 -11.84
N ARG A 155 9.22 -10.72 -12.37
CA ARG A 155 9.69 -11.97 -11.74
C ARG A 155 10.21 -11.75 -10.31
N TYR A 156 10.82 -10.61 -10.02
CA TYR A 156 11.35 -10.29 -8.68
C TYR A 156 10.21 -10.02 -7.71
N PHE A 157 9.19 -9.28 -8.15
CA PHE A 157 8.00 -9.04 -7.34
C PHE A 157 7.21 -10.34 -7.08
N VAL A 158 7.08 -11.22 -8.08
CA VAL A 158 6.45 -12.54 -7.90
C VAL A 158 7.23 -13.38 -6.87
N ARG A 159 8.56 -13.44 -6.98
CA ARG A 159 9.43 -14.15 -6.03
C ARG A 159 9.28 -13.60 -4.61
N PHE A 160 9.35 -12.30 -4.45
CA PHE A 160 9.14 -11.62 -3.16
C PHE A 160 7.76 -11.97 -2.59
N SER A 161 6.72 -11.83 -3.39
CA SER A 161 5.33 -12.11 -2.99
C SER A 161 5.15 -13.55 -2.51
N GLN A 162 5.72 -14.52 -3.24
CA GLN A 162 5.71 -15.92 -2.84
C GLN A 162 6.48 -16.16 -1.53
N ARG A 163 7.62 -15.50 -1.33
CA ARG A 163 8.41 -15.61 -0.11
C ARG A 163 7.62 -15.12 1.10
N VAL A 164 7.04 -13.92 1.01
CA VAL A 164 6.21 -13.32 2.07
C VAL A 164 4.99 -14.19 2.35
N PHE A 165 4.27 -14.57 1.30
CA PHE A 165 3.10 -15.42 1.42
C PHE A 165 3.41 -16.73 2.13
N ASN A 166 4.44 -17.46 1.71
CA ASN A 166 4.83 -18.72 2.33
C ASN A 166 5.20 -18.57 3.81
N SER A 167 5.69 -17.41 4.18
CA SER A 167 6.09 -17.12 5.56
C SER A 167 4.94 -16.72 6.46
N LEU A 168 3.85 -16.15 5.91
CA LEU A 168 2.74 -15.55 6.68
C LEU A 168 1.38 -16.23 6.44
N LYS A 169 1.24 -17.14 5.48
CA LYS A 169 -0.04 -17.74 5.07
C LYS A 169 -0.81 -18.44 6.19
N ASP A 170 -0.14 -18.92 7.23
CA ASP A 170 -0.82 -19.57 8.34
C ASP A 170 -1.49 -18.57 9.30
N TYR A 171 -1.18 -17.31 9.14
CA TYR A 171 -1.70 -16.21 9.96
C TYR A 171 -2.65 -15.30 9.19
N VAL A 172 -2.50 -15.21 7.86
CA VAL A 172 -3.16 -14.24 6.98
C VAL A 172 -4.02 -14.97 5.94
N ALA A 173 -5.30 -14.63 5.88
CA ALA A 173 -6.23 -15.18 4.90
C ALA A 173 -6.53 -14.21 3.73
N ILE A 174 -6.30 -12.90 3.93
CA ILE A 174 -6.67 -11.84 2.98
C ILE A 174 -5.42 -11.11 2.53
N TRP A 175 -5.20 -11.06 1.22
CA TRP A 175 -4.01 -10.53 0.58
C TRP A 175 -4.34 -9.48 -0.47
N CYS A 176 -3.66 -8.35 -0.40
CA CYS A 176 -3.68 -7.33 -1.44
C CYS A 176 -2.33 -7.36 -2.17
N THR A 177 -2.34 -7.61 -3.47
CA THR A 177 -1.09 -7.71 -4.26
C THR A 177 -0.44 -6.36 -4.42
N ILE A 178 -1.21 -5.39 -4.93
CA ILE A 178 -0.74 -4.03 -5.24
C ILE A 178 -1.79 -3.03 -4.74
N ASN A 179 -1.33 -1.98 -4.08
CA ASN A 179 -2.14 -0.84 -3.73
C ASN A 179 -2.20 0.16 -4.89
N GLU A 180 -3.40 0.50 -5.33
CA GLU A 180 -3.74 1.63 -6.19
C GLU A 180 -2.79 1.83 -7.39
N PRO A 181 -2.70 0.88 -8.33
CA PRO A 181 -1.77 1.00 -9.46
C PRO A 181 -2.00 2.27 -10.30
N THR A 182 -3.24 2.75 -10.38
CA THR A 182 -3.56 4.02 -11.05
C THR A 182 -2.94 5.23 -10.36
N VAL A 183 -2.89 5.25 -9.03
CA VAL A 183 -2.26 6.33 -8.27
C VAL A 183 -0.74 6.27 -8.41
N TYR A 184 -0.14 5.09 -8.28
CA TYR A 184 1.29 4.89 -8.50
C TYR A 184 1.73 5.42 -9.88
N THR A 185 1.02 5.04 -10.95
CA THR A 185 1.38 5.45 -12.31
C THR A 185 1.08 6.91 -12.59
N SER A 186 -0.07 7.43 -12.13
CA SER A 186 -0.40 8.84 -12.37
C SER A 186 0.54 9.78 -11.64
N GLN A 187 0.89 9.50 -10.40
CA GLN A 187 1.75 10.38 -9.61
C GLN A 187 3.23 10.25 -9.95
N GLY A 188 3.70 9.02 -10.17
CA GLY A 188 5.11 8.75 -10.43
C GLY A 188 5.55 8.97 -11.88
N TYR A 189 4.65 8.68 -12.83
CA TYR A 189 5.01 8.60 -14.26
C TYR A 189 4.27 9.58 -15.15
N PHE A 190 3.05 9.98 -14.79
CA PHE A 190 2.30 10.97 -15.57
C PHE A 190 2.54 12.39 -15.04
N ASN A 191 2.31 12.62 -13.75
CA ASN A 191 2.49 13.93 -13.11
C ASN A 191 3.94 14.18 -12.66
N GLY A 192 4.72 13.13 -12.38
CA GLY A 192 6.11 13.21 -11.95
C GLY A 192 6.31 13.89 -10.59
N VAL A 193 5.31 13.81 -9.70
CA VAL A 193 5.35 14.42 -8.36
C VAL A 193 5.71 13.44 -7.25
N TRP A 194 5.72 12.15 -7.57
CA TRP A 194 6.20 11.05 -6.72
C TRP A 194 7.40 10.34 -7.37
N PRO A 195 8.14 9.49 -6.64
CA PRO A 195 9.18 8.66 -7.26
C PRO A 195 8.57 7.79 -8.39
N PRO A 196 9.27 7.61 -9.50
CA PRO A 196 10.60 8.12 -9.85
C PRO A 196 10.62 9.54 -10.41
N GLY A 197 9.50 10.25 -10.50
CA GLY A 197 9.43 11.64 -10.93
C GLY A 197 9.44 11.84 -12.44
N LYS A 198 9.04 10.84 -13.21
CA LYS A 198 8.96 10.89 -14.67
C LYS A 198 7.67 11.58 -15.12
N ARG A 199 7.72 12.22 -16.29
CA ARG A 199 6.57 12.87 -16.93
C ARG A 199 6.43 12.34 -18.34
N ASP A 200 6.02 11.08 -18.44
CA ASP A 200 5.88 10.36 -19.70
C ASP A 200 4.57 9.56 -19.70
N PRO A 201 3.53 10.03 -20.40
CA PRO A 201 2.23 9.35 -20.46
C PRO A 201 2.29 7.96 -21.11
N GLN A 202 3.19 7.76 -22.08
CA GLN A 202 3.35 6.46 -22.72
C GLN A 202 3.95 5.46 -21.74
N LEU A 203 5.03 5.85 -21.06
CA LEU A 203 5.65 5.02 -20.02
C LEU A 203 4.69 4.76 -18.85
N ALA A 204 3.87 5.74 -18.45
CA ALA A 204 2.83 5.56 -17.46
C ALA A 204 1.84 4.43 -17.85
N GLY A 205 1.46 4.38 -19.13
CA GLY A 205 0.62 3.30 -19.67
C GLY A 205 1.30 1.94 -19.65
N GLU A 206 2.58 1.88 -20.00
CA GLU A 206 3.38 0.64 -19.95
C GLU A 206 3.56 0.14 -18.50
N VAL A 207 3.87 1.02 -17.56
CA VAL A 207 3.98 0.68 -16.14
C VAL A 207 2.64 0.20 -15.58
N MET A 208 1.52 0.84 -15.97
CA MET A 208 0.19 0.38 -15.58
C MET A 208 -0.08 -1.05 -16.05
N LYS A 209 0.18 -1.32 -17.34
CA LYS A 209 0.07 -2.68 -17.91
C LYS A 209 0.92 -3.67 -17.11
N ASN A 210 2.17 -3.32 -16.82
CA ASN A 210 3.10 -4.19 -16.11
C ASN A 210 2.66 -4.46 -14.67
N LEU A 211 2.08 -3.47 -13.97
CA LEU A 211 1.49 -3.66 -12.65
C LEU A 211 0.30 -4.63 -12.68
N LEU A 212 -0.56 -4.54 -13.70
CA LEU A 212 -1.67 -5.48 -13.87
C LEU A 212 -1.18 -6.90 -14.19
N VAL A 213 -0.16 -7.04 -15.04
CA VAL A 213 0.51 -8.32 -15.30
C VAL A 213 1.15 -8.86 -14.02
N ALA A 214 1.82 -8.01 -13.24
CA ALA A 214 2.39 -8.39 -11.96
C ALA A 214 1.33 -8.89 -10.97
N HIS A 215 0.19 -8.18 -10.88
CA HIS A 215 -0.96 -8.63 -10.09
C HIS A 215 -1.41 -10.02 -10.50
N THR A 216 -1.64 -10.24 -11.81
CA THR A 216 -2.11 -11.53 -12.32
C THR A 216 -1.14 -12.66 -12.00
N ARG A 217 0.17 -12.47 -12.26
CA ARG A 217 1.20 -13.47 -11.97
C ARG A 217 1.31 -13.78 -10.46
N VAL A 218 1.19 -12.77 -9.60
CA VAL A 218 1.16 -12.98 -8.13
C VAL A 218 -0.12 -13.68 -7.73
N TYR A 219 -1.28 -13.25 -8.24
CA TYR A 219 -2.56 -13.90 -7.97
C TYR A 219 -2.50 -15.40 -8.28
N GLU A 220 -2.06 -15.76 -9.47
CA GLU A 220 -1.89 -17.15 -9.89
C GLU A 220 -0.93 -17.92 -8.98
N ALA A 221 0.24 -17.32 -8.69
CA ALA A 221 1.25 -17.95 -7.83
C ALA A 221 0.77 -18.21 -6.39
N LEU A 222 -0.15 -17.39 -5.88
CA LEU A 222 -0.72 -17.55 -4.54
C LEU A 222 -1.96 -18.46 -4.50
N LYS A 223 -2.71 -18.55 -5.61
CA LYS A 223 -3.95 -19.35 -5.71
C LYS A 223 -3.70 -20.79 -6.13
N ILE A 224 -2.67 -21.08 -6.93
CA ILE A 224 -2.31 -22.43 -7.36
C ILE A 224 -1.56 -23.13 -6.22
N ARG A 225 -2.32 -23.79 -5.33
CA ARG A 225 -1.74 -24.49 -4.18
C ARG A 225 -2.48 -25.77 -3.87
N GLU A 226 -1.72 -26.75 -3.39
CA GLU A 226 -2.22 -28.07 -3.01
C GLU A 226 -2.72 -28.16 -1.55
N ASP A 227 -2.53 -27.08 -0.73
CA ASP A 227 -2.87 -27.11 0.69
C ASP A 227 -4.37 -26.95 0.99
N GLY A 228 -5.21 -26.83 -0.04
CA GLY A 228 -6.67 -26.77 0.08
C GLY A 228 -7.22 -25.51 0.79
N LYS A 229 -6.37 -24.60 1.23
CA LYS A 229 -6.79 -23.36 1.89
C LYS A 229 -7.25 -22.34 0.87
N ASN A 230 -8.39 -21.71 1.13
CA ASN A 230 -8.95 -20.67 0.26
C ASN A 230 -8.51 -19.30 0.75
N TYR A 231 -7.42 -18.77 0.16
CA TYR A 231 -6.96 -17.40 0.41
C TYR A 231 -7.73 -16.41 -0.45
N GLN A 232 -8.13 -15.29 0.15
CA GLN A 232 -8.67 -14.15 -0.59
C GLN A 232 -7.49 -13.31 -1.10
N VAL A 233 -7.37 -13.19 -2.42
CA VAL A 233 -6.30 -12.42 -3.05
C VAL A 233 -6.93 -11.40 -3.99
N GLY A 234 -6.58 -10.15 -3.84
CA GLY A 234 -7.14 -9.06 -4.65
C GLY A 234 -6.14 -7.94 -4.91
N ILE A 235 -6.61 -6.93 -5.61
CA ILE A 235 -5.91 -5.67 -5.86
C ILE A 235 -6.71 -4.53 -5.20
N VAL A 236 -6.02 -3.52 -4.67
CA VAL A 236 -6.69 -2.34 -4.12
C VAL A 236 -6.80 -1.29 -5.20
N LYS A 237 -8.02 -0.85 -5.48
CA LYS A 237 -8.31 0.13 -6.51
C LYS A 237 -8.80 1.44 -5.89
N ASN A 238 -8.18 2.56 -6.30
CA ASN A 238 -8.75 3.88 -6.09
C ASN A 238 -9.78 4.16 -7.19
N VAL A 239 -10.99 4.55 -6.80
CA VAL A 239 -12.08 4.86 -7.73
C VAL A 239 -12.44 6.33 -7.56
N PHE A 240 -12.17 7.13 -8.60
CA PHE A 240 -12.60 8.51 -8.67
C PHE A 240 -13.86 8.60 -9.53
N PRO A 241 -14.95 9.24 -9.07
CA PRO A 241 -16.05 9.58 -9.95
C PRO A 241 -15.57 10.61 -10.96
N LEU A 242 -15.56 10.27 -12.24
CA LEU A 242 -15.37 11.24 -13.32
C LEU A 242 -16.69 11.98 -13.50
N VAL A 243 -16.81 13.17 -12.91
CA VAL A 243 -17.93 14.06 -13.19
C VAL A 243 -17.55 14.91 -14.41
N THR A 244 -18.20 14.68 -15.53
CA THR A 244 -18.04 15.56 -16.70
C THR A 244 -18.66 16.91 -16.39
N ALA A 245 -17.91 17.97 -16.59
CA ALA A 245 -18.36 19.37 -16.41
C ALA A 245 -19.38 19.83 -17.49
N LEU A 246 -20.09 18.92 -18.15
CA LEU A 246 -21.01 19.19 -19.24
C LEU A 246 -22.36 19.79 -18.81
N HIS A 247 -22.60 20.08 -17.55
CA HIS A 247 -23.84 20.70 -17.07
C HIS A 247 -23.76 22.20 -16.77
N GLN A 248 -22.75 22.92 -17.30
CA GLN A 248 -22.67 24.38 -17.13
C GLN A 248 -22.84 25.19 -18.44
N LEU A 249 -23.40 24.59 -19.48
CA LEU A 249 -23.71 25.28 -20.75
C LEU A 249 -25.20 25.17 -21.12
N SER A 250 -26.11 25.28 -20.16
CA SER A 250 -27.54 25.54 -20.43
C SER A 250 -28.03 26.68 -19.57
#